data_794226c9328eba1d98583da1a3390bba
#
_entry.id   794226c9328eba1d98583da1a3390bba
#
_cell.length_a   1.000
_cell.length_b   1.000
_cell.length_c   1.000
_cell.angle_alpha   90.00
_cell.angle_beta   90.00
_cell.angle_gamma   90.00
#
_symmetry.space_group_name_H-M   'P 1'
#
loop_
_entity.id
_entity.type
_entity.pdbx_description
1 polymer ?
#
loop_
_entity_poly.entity_id
_entity_poly.type
_entity_poly.pdbx_seq_one_letter_code
_entity_poly.pdbx_strand_id
1 'polypeptide(L)'
;MDNNFKKFKNKLMREHLLKAILFGTAGGLAASSVSLITSGAVGASLHPMIHIGIGLTGFAATTLSYFFAKKPKDKNIARRLDKDLELHEKVSTMVEFQDQSSLLIDKQRSDAKEKLENKKNAKLPFRLAVFNIPALVISAALFTGSLFTPQIKNVIDQITETRPGPSDEDFDHAHENVDNSGAEDSVKDDIHNVIDGVEEGIQNGKDPDQAIEDGKNEIDKIVDDANTSDEIGDALSKSEDPLLKELGEAIKAGDKDRVYSALDAIYESLAKLSGNTLANRLDEIANEIERALADSKIPEGDDLRDSLQKLADRFREIAAALRQGLENGKDETEASDEAKEDIKDATDDAKKEVGDALDQEKENEKAGEQAKDDLENMKDPNKKDPNGEKEPGKDGEQDPTGDEEPKPGDENQDEQ
;
A
#
# COMPACT_ATOMS: atom_id res chain seq x y z
N MET A 1 -5.52 -59.57 -11.55
CA MET A 1 -5.40 -58.94 -10.22
C MET A 1 -6.15 -59.79 -9.20
N ASP A 2 -5.55 -60.08 -8.03
CA ASP A 2 -6.08 -61.00 -7.01
C ASP A 2 -7.33 -60.42 -6.29
N ASN A 3 -8.32 -61.30 -5.93
CA ASN A 3 -9.55 -60.87 -5.29
C ASN A 3 -9.34 -60.28 -3.89
N ASN A 4 -8.33 -60.76 -3.15
CA ASN A 4 -8.00 -60.23 -1.83
C ASN A 4 -7.34 -58.83 -1.93
N PHE A 5 -6.48 -58.61 -2.91
CA PHE A 5 -5.94 -57.29 -3.17
C PHE A 5 -7.06 -56.28 -3.51
N LYS A 6 -8.06 -56.69 -4.34
CA LYS A 6 -9.24 -55.83 -4.62
C LYS A 6 -10.03 -55.47 -3.37
N LYS A 7 -10.23 -56.43 -2.44
CA LYS A 7 -10.92 -56.16 -1.15
C LYS A 7 -10.18 -55.11 -0.33
N PHE A 8 -8.87 -55.25 -0.18
CA PHE A 8 -8.04 -54.26 0.55
C PHE A 8 -7.99 -52.91 -0.17
N LYS A 9 -7.87 -52.91 -1.50
CA LYS A 9 -7.96 -51.70 -2.32
C LYS A 9 -9.28 -50.97 -2.07
N ASN A 10 -10.39 -51.64 -2.04
CA ASN A 10 -11.70 -51.05 -1.76
C ASN A 10 -11.77 -50.46 -0.34
N LYS A 11 -11.17 -51.12 0.67
CA LYS A 11 -11.10 -50.57 2.03
C LYS A 11 -10.29 -49.24 2.06
N LEU A 12 -9.14 -49.23 1.39
CA LEU A 12 -8.26 -48.04 1.31
C LEU A 12 -8.90 -46.92 0.47
N MET A 13 -9.66 -47.25 -0.59
CA MET A 13 -10.45 -46.29 -1.35
C MET A 13 -11.59 -45.67 -0.53
N ARG A 14 -12.23 -46.43 0.33
CA ARG A 14 -13.26 -45.90 1.28
C ARG A 14 -12.60 -44.96 2.30
N GLU A 15 -11.43 -45.33 2.83
CA GLU A 15 -10.63 -44.41 3.69
C GLU A 15 -10.25 -43.11 2.97
N HIS A 16 -9.83 -43.22 1.70
CA HIS A 16 -9.51 -42.05 0.88
C HIS A 16 -10.75 -41.18 0.62
N LEU A 17 -11.91 -41.77 0.36
CA LEU A 17 -13.17 -41.07 0.20
C LEU A 17 -13.57 -40.31 1.49
N LEU A 18 -13.45 -40.96 2.65
CA LEU A 18 -13.72 -40.30 3.93
C LEU A 18 -12.78 -39.06 4.17
N LYS A 19 -11.51 -39.21 3.81
CA LYS A 19 -10.55 -38.07 3.87
C LYS A 19 -10.99 -36.95 2.92
N ALA A 20 -11.43 -37.29 1.71
CA ALA A 20 -11.91 -36.30 0.75
C ALA A 20 -13.16 -35.56 1.25
N ILE A 21 -14.10 -36.29 1.88
CA ILE A 21 -15.31 -35.73 2.49
C ILE A 21 -14.92 -34.76 3.64
N LEU A 22 -14.03 -35.16 4.54
CA LEU A 22 -13.58 -34.30 5.64
C LEU A 22 -12.90 -33.02 5.12
N PHE A 23 -12.07 -33.14 4.09
CA PHE A 23 -11.43 -31.99 3.46
C PHE A 23 -12.45 -31.10 2.74
N GLY A 24 -13.44 -31.72 2.08
CA GLY A 24 -14.56 -31.03 1.48
C GLY A 24 -15.40 -30.24 2.47
N THR A 25 -15.68 -30.85 3.65
CA THR A 25 -16.40 -30.14 4.72
C THR A 25 -15.67 -28.90 5.17
N ALA A 26 -14.35 -28.99 5.36
CA ALA A 26 -13.54 -27.82 5.69
C ALA A 26 -13.61 -26.74 4.58
N GLY A 27 -13.52 -27.13 3.31
CA GLY A 27 -13.63 -26.22 2.16
C GLY A 27 -15.02 -25.58 2.02
N GLY A 28 -16.08 -26.34 2.29
CA GLY A 28 -17.46 -25.84 2.29
C GLY A 28 -17.70 -24.80 3.39
N LEU A 29 -17.25 -25.09 4.61
CA LEU A 29 -17.34 -24.16 5.74
C LEU A 29 -16.54 -22.87 5.47
N ALA A 30 -15.32 -22.97 4.93
CA ALA A 30 -14.52 -21.82 4.58
C ALA A 30 -15.20 -20.96 3.51
N ALA A 31 -15.75 -21.55 2.45
CA ALA A 31 -16.45 -20.83 1.41
C ALA A 31 -17.70 -20.10 1.92
N SER A 32 -18.49 -20.75 2.79
CA SER A 32 -19.63 -20.11 3.45
C SER A 32 -19.20 -18.95 4.34
N SER A 33 -18.11 -19.12 5.11
CA SER A 33 -17.57 -18.06 5.99
C SER A 33 -17.17 -16.82 5.21
N VAL A 34 -16.42 -16.99 4.13
CA VAL A 34 -16.03 -15.88 3.25
C VAL A 34 -17.26 -15.17 2.69
N SER A 35 -18.26 -15.92 2.24
CA SER A 35 -19.50 -15.33 1.72
C SER A 35 -20.28 -14.54 2.79
N LEU A 36 -20.34 -15.02 4.02
CA LEU A 36 -21.01 -14.34 5.14
C LEU A 36 -20.26 -13.05 5.54
N ILE A 37 -18.95 -13.13 5.66
CA ILE A 37 -18.11 -11.96 6.00
C ILE A 37 -18.23 -10.91 4.90
N THR A 38 -18.10 -11.29 3.63
CA THR A 38 -18.18 -10.34 2.51
C THR A 38 -19.55 -9.68 2.42
N SER A 39 -20.65 -10.44 2.54
CA SER A 39 -22.00 -9.86 2.52
C SER A 39 -22.25 -8.93 3.71
N GLY A 40 -21.71 -9.27 4.88
CA GLY A 40 -21.77 -8.42 6.08
C GLY A 40 -21.00 -7.11 5.91
N ALA A 41 -19.79 -7.19 5.35
CA ALA A 41 -18.94 -6.01 5.12
C ALA A 41 -19.53 -5.03 4.10
N VAL A 42 -20.15 -5.55 3.02
CA VAL A 42 -20.77 -4.72 1.97
C VAL A 42 -22.20 -4.26 2.34
N GLY A 43 -22.72 -4.67 3.50
CA GLY A 43 -24.10 -4.35 3.90
C GLY A 43 -25.18 -5.05 3.06
N ALA A 44 -24.82 -6.01 2.20
CA ALA A 44 -25.74 -6.73 1.35
C ALA A 44 -26.45 -7.86 2.14
N SER A 45 -27.75 -7.73 2.37
CA SER A 45 -28.56 -8.80 2.98
C SER A 45 -28.85 -9.90 1.96
N LEU A 46 -27.90 -10.80 1.74
CA LEU A 46 -28.12 -11.98 0.90
C LEU A 46 -28.99 -13.02 1.63
N HIS A 47 -29.93 -13.61 0.90
CA HIS A 47 -30.78 -14.67 1.47
C HIS A 47 -29.91 -15.85 1.98
N PRO A 48 -30.16 -16.41 3.17
CA PRO A 48 -29.33 -17.48 3.77
C PRO A 48 -29.07 -18.68 2.86
N MET A 49 -30.01 -18.99 1.96
CA MET A 49 -29.85 -20.09 0.98
C MET A 49 -28.68 -19.87 0.00
N ILE A 50 -28.28 -18.62 -0.25
CA ILE A 50 -27.15 -18.31 -1.14
C ILE A 50 -25.84 -18.75 -0.46
N HIS A 51 -25.66 -18.43 0.82
CA HIS A 51 -24.49 -18.84 1.60
C HIS A 51 -24.39 -20.37 1.71
N ILE A 52 -25.51 -21.06 1.89
CA ILE A 52 -25.59 -22.53 1.87
C ILE A 52 -25.21 -23.08 0.49
N GLY A 53 -25.70 -22.46 -0.58
CA GLY A 53 -25.36 -22.83 -1.95
C GLY A 53 -23.87 -22.71 -2.25
N ILE A 54 -23.25 -21.61 -1.83
CA ILE A 54 -21.80 -21.38 -1.95
C ILE A 54 -21.02 -22.42 -1.15
N GLY A 55 -21.46 -22.71 0.08
CA GLY A 55 -20.86 -23.77 0.91
C GLY A 55 -20.94 -25.15 0.29
N LEU A 56 -22.08 -25.54 -0.27
CA LEU A 56 -22.26 -26.83 -0.94
C LEU A 56 -21.40 -26.93 -2.21
N THR A 57 -21.28 -25.85 -2.96
CA THR A 57 -20.40 -25.78 -4.15
C THR A 57 -18.93 -25.91 -3.75
N GLY A 58 -18.51 -25.20 -2.71
CA GLY A 58 -17.17 -25.29 -2.13
C GLY A 58 -16.87 -26.71 -1.62
N PHE A 59 -17.81 -27.34 -0.92
CA PHE A 59 -17.73 -28.73 -0.47
C PHE A 59 -17.53 -29.70 -1.66
N ALA A 60 -18.38 -29.61 -2.67
CA ALA A 60 -18.30 -30.49 -3.84
C ALA A 60 -16.97 -30.30 -4.59
N ALA A 61 -16.59 -29.06 -4.86
CA ALA A 61 -15.36 -28.74 -5.58
C ALA A 61 -14.11 -29.25 -4.85
N THR A 62 -14.00 -28.99 -3.54
CA THR A 62 -12.84 -29.41 -2.74
C THR A 62 -12.82 -30.92 -2.53
N THR A 63 -13.97 -31.59 -2.32
CA THR A 63 -14.07 -33.05 -2.23
C THR A 63 -13.60 -33.72 -3.51
N LEU A 64 -14.11 -33.30 -4.66
CA LEU A 64 -13.75 -33.85 -5.97
C LEU A 64 -12.26 -33.60 -6.29
N SER A 65 -11.80 -32.38 -6.07
CA SER A 65 -10.40 -32.03 -6.29
C SER A 65 -9.46 -32.90 -5.46
N TYR A 66 -9.72 -33.05 -4.17
CA TYR A 66 -8.92 -33.93 -3.30
C TYR A 66 -8.98 -35.39 -3.73
N PHE A 67 -10.19 -35.88 -4.03
CA PHE A 67 -10.40 -37.27 -4.41
C PHE A 67 -9.62 -37.65 -5.68
N PHE A 68 -9.65 -36.80 -6.71
CA PHE A 68 -8.94 -37.08 -7.96
C PHE A 68 -7.44 -36.80 -7.88
N ALA A 69 -7.03 -35.67 -7.27
CA ALA A 69 -5.62 -35.28 -7.18
C ALA A 69 -4.80 -36.21 -6.27
N LYS A 70 -5.39 -36.74 -5.19
CA LYS A 70 -4.71 -37.59 -4.21
C LYS A 70 -5.12 -39.07 -4.30
N LYS A 71 -5.79 -39.49 -5.40
CA LYS A 71 -6.19 -40.88 -5.61
C LYS A 71 -4.98 -41.82 -5.50
N PRO A 72 -5.00 -42.79 -4.56
CA PRO A 72 -3.89 -43.68 -4.36
C PRO A 72 -3.70 -44.64 -5.57
N LYS A 73 -2.49 -44.69 -6.11
CA LYS A 73 -2.10 -45.63 -7.16
C LYS A 73 -1.93 -47.04 -6.58
N ASP A 74 -2.14 -48.07 -7.40
CA ASP A 74 -2.05 -49.47 -6.94
C ASP A 74 -0.68 -49.80 -6.32
N LYS A 75 0.41 -49.23 -6.81
CA LYS A 75 1.76 -49.33 -6.22
C LYS A 75 1.81 -48.78 -4.78
N ASN A 76 1.17 -47.66 -4.50
CA ASN A 76 1.13 -47.06 -3.17
C ASN A 76 0.22 -47.88 -2.21
N ILE A 77 -0.86 -48.44 -2.74
CA ILE A 77 -1.73 -49.36 -2.01
C ILE A 77 -0.95 -50.60 -1.62
N ALA A 78 -0.21 -51.20 -2.56
CA ALA A 78 0.57 -52.39 -2.33
C ALA A 78 1.66 -52.16 -1.26
N ARG A 79 2.42 -51.06 -1.34
CA ARG A 79 3.43 -50.68 -0.33
C ARG A 79 2.80 -50.49 1.06
N ARG A 80 1.61 -49.92 1.13
CA ARG A 80 0.93 -49.74 2.40
C ARG A 80 0.48 -51.08 2.97
N LEU A 81 -0.01 -52.01 2.14
CA LEU A 81 -0.38 -53.34 2.57
C LEU A 81 0.85 -54.11 3.09
N ASP A 82 1.95 -54.02 2.36
CA ASP A 82 3.19 -54.66 2.80
C ASP A 82 3.63 -54.18 4.19
N LYS A 83 3.52 -52.85 4.42
CA LYS A 83 3.87 -52.26 5.73
C LYS A 83 2.85 -52.59 6.82
N ASP A 84 1.55 -52.44 6.56
CA ASP A 84 0.51 -52.57 7.58
C ASP A 84 0.24 -54.04 7.93
N LEU A 85 0.52 -54.99 7.02
CA LEU A 85 0.33 -56.43 7.21
C LEU A 85 1.63 -57.21 7.39
N GLU A 86 2.80 -56.52 7.40
CA GLU A 86 4.16 -57.10 7.52
C GLU A 86 4.44 -58.16 6.47
N LEU A 87 4.15 -57.85 5.18
CA LEU A 87 4.30 -58.78 4.09
C LEU A 87 5.63 -58.71 3.35
N HIS A 88 6.59 -57.92 3.86
CA HIS A 88 7.97 -57.85 3.34
C HIS A 88 8.06 -57.63 1.83
N GLU A 89 7.39 -56.60 1.33
CA GLU A 89 7.37 -56.14 -0.10
C GLU A 89 6.77 -57.17 -1.10
N LYS A 90 6.18 -58.23 -0.66
CA LYS A 90 5.62 -59.28 -1.54
C LYS A 90 4.47 -58.73 -2.43
N VAL A 91 3.60 -57.90 -1.86
CA VAL A 91 2.46 -57.33 -2.59
C VAL A 91 2.91 -56.22 -3.53
N SER A 92 3.90 -55.44 -3.12
CA SER A 92 4.50 -54.38 -4.01
C SER A 92 5.15 -55.03 -5.21
N THR A 93 5.92 -56.08 -5.02
CA THR A 93 6.59 -56.86 -6.09
C THR A 93 5.51 -57.52 -7.00
N MET A 94 4.45 -58.11 -6.45
CA MET A 94 3.36 -58.69 -7.24
C MET A 94 2.68 -57.67 -8.15
N VAL A 95 2.48 -56.45 -7.69
CA VAL A 95 1.87 -55.35 -8.46
C VAL A 95 2.85 -54.76 -9.48
N GLU A 96 4.14 -54.62 -9.11
CA GLU A 96 5.15 -54.04 -10.00
C GLU A 96 5.44 -54.91 -11.21
N PHE A 97 5.44 -56.23 -11.03
CA PHE A 97 5.68 -57.22 -12.12
C PHE A 97 4.42 -57.85 -12.67
N GLN A 98 3.24 -57.21 -12.52
CA GLN A 98 1.96 -57.80 -12.92
C GLN A 98 1.89 -58.18 -14.40
N ASP A 99 2.60 -57.42 -15.24
CA ASP A 99 2.60 -57.59 -16.70
C ASP A 99 3.75 -58.47 -17.24
N GLN A 100 4.57 -59.02 -16.31
CA GLN A 100 5.70 -59.88 -16.62
C GLN A 100 5.36 -61.31 -16.21
N SER A 101 5.86 -62.31 -16.96
CA SER A 101 5.71 -63.72 -16.64
C SER A 101 7.06 -64.41 -16.71
N SER A 102 7.45 -65.04 -15.64
CA SER A 102 8.59 -65.96 -15.52
C SER A 102 8.33 -66.91 -14.35
N LEU A 103 8.97 -68.04 -14.31
CA LEU A 103 8.83 -69.08 -13.28
C LEU A 103 9.03 -68.46 -11.88
N LEU A 104 9.99 -67.56 -11.71
CA LEU A 104 10.30 -66.86 -10.47
C LEU A 104 9.20 -65.87 -10.08
N ILE A 105 8.75 -65.04 -11.05
CA ILE A 105 7.71 -64.07 -10.85
C ILE A 105 6.35 -64.75 -10.51
N ASP A 106 6.04 -65.83 -11.18
CA ASP A 106 4.79 -66.60 -10.91
C ASP A 106 4.81 -67.21 -9.53
N LYS A 107 5.97 -67.71 -9.06
CA LYS A 107 6.18 -68.23 -7.70
C LYS A 107 6.04 -67.10 -6.65
N GLN A 108 6.64 -65.97 -6.89
CA GLN A 108 6.52 -64.79 -6.00
C GLN A 108 5.06 -64.30 -5.94
N ARG A 109 4.37 -64.27 -7.08
CA ARG A 109 2.96 -63.90 -7.17
C ARG A 109 2.06 -64.88 -6.38
N SER A 110 2.36 -66.20 -6.48
CA SER A 110 1.66 -67.24 -5.71
C SER A 110 1.87 -67.04 -4.22
N ASP A 111 3.10 -66.85 -3.76
CA ASP A 111 3.41 -66.59 -2.35
C ASP A 111 2.76 -65.31 -1.83
N ALA A 112 2.74 -64.21 -2.60
CA ALA A 112 2.06 -62.97 -2.25
C ALA A 112 0.53 -63.18 -2.08
N LYS A 113 -0.10 -63.95 -2.98
CA LYS A 113 -1.50 -64.30 -2.89
C LYS A 113 -1.83 -65.12 -1.67
N GLU A 114 -1.04 -66.14 -1.38
CA GLU A 114 -1.20 -67.00 -0.18
C GLU A 114 -1.07 -66.16 1.09
N LYS A 115 -0.12 -65.26 1.18
CA LYS A 115 0.07 -64.37 2.34
C LYS A 115 -1.10 -63.40 2.49
N LEU A 116 -1.63 -62.84 1.39
CA LEU A 116 -2.82 -61.99 1.42
C LEU A 116 -4.07 -62.77 1.84
N GLU A 117 -4.24 -64.04 1.40
CA GLU A 117 -5.33 -64.89 1.81
C GLU A 117 -5.29 -65.18 3.31
N ASN A 118 -4.11 -65.47 3.85
CA ASN A 118 -3.92 -65.72 5.28
C ASN A 118 -4.20 -64.48 6.14
N LYS A 119 -4.09 -63.29 5.56
CA LYS A 119 -4.37 -61.99 6.21
C LYS A 119 -5.71 -61.36 5.80
N LYS A 120 -6.62 -62.09 5.08
CA LYS A 120 -7.86 -61.53 4.49
C LYS A 120 -8.80 -60.86 5.51
N ASN A 121 -8.75 -61.28 6.78
CA ASN A 121 -9.56 -60.71 7.86
C ASN A 121 -8.83 -59.66 8.70
N ALA A 122 -7.56 -59.32 8.35
CA ALA A 122 -6.78 -58.33 9.08
C ALA A 122 -7.46 -56.95 9.02
N LYS A 123 -7.46 -56.27 10.17
CA LYS A 123 -7.92 -54.90 10.29
C LYS A 123 -6.78 -53.96 9.89
N LEU A 124 -6.96 -53.20 8.82
CA LEU A 124 -6.00 -52.12 8.48
C LEU A 124 -6.23 -50.93 9.40
N PRO A 125 -5.16 -50.34 9.94
CA PRO A 125 -5.27 -49.13 10.74
C PRO A 125 -5.77 -47.97 9.90
N PHE A 126 -6.83 -47.32 10.38
CA PHE A 126 -7.33 -46.11 9.73
C PHE A 126 -6.37 -44.95 10.01
N ARG A 127 -5.82 -44.34 8.97
CA ARG A 127 -4.86 -43.24 9.08
C ARG A 127 -5.51 -41.93 8.60
N LEU A 128 -5.95 -41.08 9.52
CA LEU A 128 -6.31 -39.71 9.20
C LEU A 128 -5.06 -38.92 8.80
N ALA A 129 -5.16 -38.08 7.76
CA ALA A 129 -4.10 -37.15 7.47
C ALA A 129 -4.03 -36.09 8.57
N VAL A 130 -2.83 -35.86 9.08
CA VAL A 130 -2.58 -34.94 10.22
C VAL A 130 -3.18 -33.55 9.98
N PHE A 131 -3.25 -33.11 8.72
CA PHE A 131 -3.77 -31.80 8.35
C PHE A 131 -5.33 -31.72 8.21
N ASN A 132 -6.04 -32.85 8.16
CA ASN A 132 -7.49 -32.81 7.94
C ASN A 132 -8.28 -32.34 9.17
N ILE A 133 -7.80 -32.67 10.37
CA ILE A 133 -8.44 -32.27 11.63
C ILE A 133 -8.20 -30.78 11.91
N PRO A 134 -6.97 -30.23 11.87
CA PRO A 134 -6.73 -28.80 12.04
C PRO A 134 -7.51 -27.96 11.01
N ALA A 135 -7.52 -28.37 9.74
CA ALA A 135 -8.26 -27.65 8.70
C ALA A 135 -9.75 -27.58 9.01
N LEU A 136 -10.35 -28.67 9.47
CA LEU A 136 -11.76 -28.71 9.85
C LEU A 136 -12.03 -27.82 11.07
N VAL A 137 -11.17 -27.85 12.09
CA VAL A 137 -11.31 -27.03 13.32
C VAL A 137 -11.21 -25.54 12.98
N ILE A 138 -10.22 -25.14 12.19
CA ILE A 138 -10.05 -23.75 11.76
C ILE A 138 -11.26 -23.29 10.93
N SER A 139 -11.70 -24.08 9.96
CA SER A 139 -12.86 -23.73 9.13
C SER A 139 -14.16 -23.66 9.94
N ALA A 140 -14.33 -24.52 10.94
CA ALA A 140 -15.48 -24.48 11.84
C ALA A 140 -15.43 -23.22 12.74
N ALA A 141 -14.26 -22.85 13.26
CA ALA A 141 -14.09 -21.64 14.06
C ALA A 141 -14.38 -20.38 13.23
N LEU A 142 -13.88 -20.30 12.00
CA LEU A 142 -14.15 -19.20 11.07
C LEU A 142 -15.66 -19.13 10.73
N PHE A 143 -16.29 -20.27 10.48
CA PHE A 143 -17.71 -20.32 10.20
C PHE A 143 -18.54 -19.86 11.39
N THR A 144 -18.22 -20.31 12.59
CA THR A 144 -18.90 -19.87 13.81
C THR A 144 -18.69 -18.37 14.04
N GLY A 145 -17.47 -17.87 13.86
CA GLY A 145 -17.16 -16.44 13.96
C GLY A 145 -17.95 -15.60 12.95
N SER A 146 -18.08 -16.07 11.71
CA SER A 146 -18.79 -15.35 10.64
C SER A 146 -20.30 -15.22 10.89
N LEU A 147 -20.90 -16.09 11.72
CA LEU A 147 -22.31 -15.96 12.12
C LEU A 147 -22.58 -14.77 13.05
N PHE A 148 -21.55 -14.27 13.71
CA PHE A 148 -21.64 -13.09 14.58
C PHE A 148 -21.34 -11.77 13.86
N THR A 149 -20.96 -11.81 12.57
CA THR A 149 -20.65 -10.60 11.79
C THR A 149 -21.82 -9.58 11.80
N PRO A 150 -23.10 -9.97 11.63
CA PRO A 150 -24.20 -9.01 11.70
C PRO A 150 -24.38 -8.36 13.08
N GLN A 151 -24.15 -9.14 14.16
CA GLN A 151 -24.26 -8.59 15.52
C GLN A 151 -23.10 -7.63 15.82
N ILE A 152 -21.90 -7.95 15.34
CA ILE A 152 -20.72 -7.06 15.48
C ILE A 152 -20.97 -5.77 14.70
N LYS A 153 -21.51 -5.85 13.49
CA LYS A 153 -21.88 -4.66 12.71
C LYS A 153 -22.92 -3.81 13.44
N ASN A 154 -24.00 -4.40 13.96
CA ASN A 154 -25.02 -3.67 14.72
C ASN A 154 -24.45 -3.00 15.97
N VAL A 155 -23.44 -3.60 16.64
CA VAL A 155 -22.76 -2.99 17.79
C VAL A 155 -21.85 -1.84 17.32
N ILE A 156 -21.14 -2.02 16.20
CA ILE A 156 -20.32 -0.97 15.59
C ILE A 156 -21.23 0.18 15.13
N ASP A 157 -22.31 -0.11 14.41
CA ASP A 157 -23.28 0.88 13.95
C ASP A 157 -23.90 1.66 15.15
N GLN A 158 -24.26 0.98 16.24
CA GLN A 158 -24.74 1.63 17.48
C GLN A 158 -23.67 2.50 18.16
N ILE A 159 -22.40 2.11 18.09
CA ILE A 159 -21.30 2.93 18.63
C ILE A 159 -21.04 4.12 17.70
N THR A 160 -21.19 3.94 16.40
CA THR A 160 -21.00 4.99 15.38
C THR A 160 -22.18 5.95 15.35
N GLU A 161 -23.44 5.45 15.48
CA GLU A 161 -24.64 6.31 15.59
C GLU A 161 -24.67 7.16 16.88
N THR A 162 -23.90 6.77 17.92
CA THR A 162 -23.75 7.58 19.15
C THR A 162 -22.53 8.50 19.11
N ARG A 163 -21.70 8.42 18.07
CA ARG A 163 -20.63 9.38 17.85
C ARG A 163 -21.23 10.63 17.20
N PRO A 164 -21.15 11.80 17.80
CA PRO A 164 -21.44 13.02 17.07
C PRO A 164 -20.46 13.05 15.89
N GLY A 165 -20.98 13.15 14.68
CA GLY A 165 -20.14 13.38 13.49
C GLY A 165 -19.34 14.67 13.64
N PRO A 166 -18.36 14.90 12.73
CA PRO A 166 -17.67 16.19 12.67
C PRO A 166 -18.68 17.33 12.69
N SER A 167 -18.37 18.39 13.43
CA SER A 167 -19.18 19.60 13.48
C SER A 167 -18.77 20.56 12.36
N ASP A 168 -19.64 21.49 11.99
CA ASP A 168 -19.30 22.56 11.03
C ASP A 168 -18.04 23.34 11.51
N GLU A 169 -17.86 23.53 12.81
CA GLU A 169 -16.66 24.17 13.39
C GLU A 169 -15.35 23.39 13.10
N ASP A 170 -15.41 22.06 13.02
CA ASP A 170 -14.22 21.25 12.69
C ASP A 170 -13.80 21.45 11.22
N PHE A 171 -14.77 21.56 10.31
CA PHE A 171 -14.52 21.88 8.90
C PHE A 171 -14.04 23.33 8.72
N ASP A 172 -14.66 24.30 9.39
CA ASP A 172 -14.21 25.70 9.38
C ASP A 172 -12.75 25.81 9.83
N HIS A 173 -12.35 25.06 10.87
CA HIS A 173 -10.98 25.04 11.36
C HIS A 173 -10.00 24.40 10.33
N ALA A 174 -10.40 23.34 9.65
CA ALA A 174 -9.59 22.74 8.60
C ALA A 174 -9.37 23.72 7.43
N HIS A 175 -10.42 24.43 7.01
CA HIS A 175 -10.32 25.50 6.01
C HIS A 175 -9.38 26.62 6.45
N GLU A 176 -9.49 27.10 7.68
CA GLU A 176 -8.62 28.15 8.24
C GLU A 176 -7.14 27.73 8.24
N ASN A 177 -6.86 26.48 8.58
CA ASN A 177 -5.50 25.94 8.57
C ASN A 177 -4.92 25.89 7.15
N VAL A 178 -5.70 25.48 6.15
CA VAL A 178 -5.30 25.50 4.74
C VAL A 178 -5.06 26.92 4.27
N ASP A 179 -5.94 27.88 4.58
CA ASP A 179 -5.79 29.31 4.22
C ASP A 179 -4.50 29.90 4.80
N ASN A 180 -4.18 29.54 6.05
CA ASN A 180 -2.98 30.03 6.75
C ASN A 180 -1.69 29.29 6.34
N SER A 181 -1.76 28.25 5.50
CA SER A 181 -0.59 27.54 5.00
C SER A 181 0.18 28.38 3.98
N GLY A 182 1.44 28.02 3.74
CA GLY A 182 2.26 28.59 2.68
C GLY A 182 2.03 27.98 1.29
N ALA A 183 1.06 27.08 1.13
CA ALA A 183 0.81 26.42 -0.14
C ALA A 183 0.34 27.37 -1.24
N GLU A 184 0.48 26.94 -2.50
CA GLU A 184 -0.02 27.67 -3.65
C GLU A 184 -1.55 27.81 -3.61
N ASP A 185 -2.06 28.92 -4.13
CA ASP A 185 -3.50 29.20 -4.15
C ASP A 185 -4.29 28.08 -4.88
N SER A 186 -3.74 27.52 -5.96
CA SER A 186 -4.33 26.39 -6.68
C SER A 186 -4.45 25.14 -5.83
N VAL A 187 -3.40 24.81 -5.07
CA VAL A 187 -3.37 23.66 -4.15
C VAL A 187 -4.34 23.86 -2.98
N LYS A 188 -4.40 25.10 -2.45
CA LYS A 188 -5.38 25.46 -1.40
C LYS A 188 -6.80 25.29 -1.90
N ASP A 189 -7.12 25.83 -3.09
CA ASP A 189 -8.44 25.71 -3.68
C ASP A 189 -8.86 24.24 -3.88
N ASP A 190 -7.93 23.38 -4.33
CA ASP A 190 -8.21 21.97 -4.52
C ASP A 190 -8.39 21.25 -3.17
N ILE A 191 -7.58 21.54 -2.14
CA ILE A 191 -7.74 20.97 -0.80
C ILE A 191 -9.09 21.43 -0.19
N HIS A 192 -9.47 22.70 -0.34
CA HIS A 192 -10.79 23.21 0.10
C HIS A 192 -11.93 22.43 -0.56
N ASN A 193 -11.86 22.19 -1.88
CA ASN A 193 -12.86 21.40 -2.59
C ASN A 193 -12.97 19.96 -2.03
N VAL A 194 -11.88 19.37 -1.60
CA VAL A 194 -11.90 18.04 -0.97
C VAL A 194 -12.55 18.10 0.41
N ILE A 195 -12.23 19.10 1.23
CA ILE A 195 -12.82 19.28 2.57
C ILE A 195 -14.35 19.49 2.43
N ASP A 196 -14.79 20.36 1.52
CA ASP A 196 -16.21 20.56 1.19
C ASP A 196 -16.88 19.27 0.73
N GLY A 197 -16.19 18.47 -0.10
CA GLY A 197 -16.69 17.18 -0.58
C GLY A 197 -16.85 16.14 0.54
N VAL A 198 -15.97 16.16 1.52
CA VAL A 198 -16.07 15.31 2.73
C VAL A 198 -17.28 15.74 3.57
N GLU A 199 -17.44 17.04 3.81
CA GLU A 199 -18.56 17.60 4.57
C GLU A 199 -19.89 17.27 3.89
N GLU A 200 -20.04 17.58 2.59
CA GLU A 200 -21.25 17.27 1.82
C GLU A 200 -21.54 15.75 1.82
N GLY A 201 -20.51 14.93 1.68
CA GLY A 201 -20.65 13.47 1.73
C GLY A 201 -21.27 13.00 3.05
N ILE A 202 -20.78 13.51 4.19
CA ILE A 202 -21.27 13.19 5.54
C ILE A 202 -22.70 13.72 5.72
N GLN A 203 -22.98 14.96 5.32
CA GLN A 203 -24.33 15.55 5.38
C GLN A 203 -25.34 14.75 4.53
N ASN A 204 -24.91 14.16 3.43
CA ASN A 204 -25.72 13.29 2.57
C ASN A 204 -25.82 11.84 3.06
N GLY A 205 -25.29 11.52 4.26
CA GLY A 205 -25.43 10.23 4.92
C GLY A 205 -24.35 9.22 4.56
N LYS A 206 -23.22 9.64 3.98
CA LYS A 206 -22.04 8.80 3.85
C LYS A 206 -21.44 8.53 5.24
N ASP A 207 -20.89 7.35 5.43
CA ASP A 207 -20.16 7.01 6.64
C ASP A 207 -19.00 8.01 6.86
N PRO A 208 -18.90 8.70 8.01
CA PRO A 208 -17.88 9.72 8.25
C PRO A 208 -16.46 9.19 8.11
N ASP A 209 -16.16 8.00 8.64
CA ASP A 209 -14.84 7.40 8.56
C ASP A 209 -14.44 7.12 7.10
N GLN A 210 -15.40 6.70 6.28
CA GLN A 210 -15.17 6.46 4.86
C GLN A 210 -15.04 7.78 4.06
N ALA A 211 -15.85 8.79 4.38
CA ALA A 211 -15.75 10.08 3.70
C ALA A 211 -14.39 10.74 3.94
N ILE A 212 -13.93 10.71 5.20
CA ILE A 212 -12.62 11.24 5.61
C ILE A 212 -11.48 10.47 4.92
N GLU A 213 -11.53 9.14 4.87
CA GLU A 213 -10.49 8.34 4.23
C GLU A 213 -10.41 8.60 2.72
N ASP A 214 -11.56 8.73 2.07
CA ASP A 214 -11.61 9.08 0.65
C ASP A 214 -11.04 10.49 0.42
N GLY A 215 -11.37 11.47 1.29
CA GLY A 215 -10.82 12.82 1.23
C GLY A 215 -9.31 12.86 1.41
N LYS A 216 -8.77 12.14 2.40
CA LYS A 216 -7.31 12.02 2.61
C LYS A 216 -6.59 11.47 1.38
N ASN A 217 -7.14 10.43 0.76
CA ASN A 217 -6.58 9.85 -0.46
C ASN A 217 -6.63 10.82 -1.66
N GLU A 218 -7.60 11.73 -1.67
CA GLU A 218 -7.71 12.76 -2.71
C GLU A 218 -6.71 13.90 -2.47
N ILE A 219 -6.52 14.32 -1.22
CA ILE A 219 -5.47 15.27 -0.83
C ILE A 219 -4.08 14.73 -1.19
N ASP A 220 -3.78 13.45 -0.93
CA ASP A 220 -2.51 12.82 -1.33
C ASP A 220 -2.25 12.98 -2.83
N LYS A 221 -3.28 12.78 -3.67
CA LYS A 221 -3.13 12.96 -5.12
C LYS A 221 -2.89 14.42 -5.52
N ILE A 222 -3.58 15.35 -4.87
CA ILE A 222 -3.38 16.79 -5.14
C ILE A 222 -1.94 17.18 -4.84
N VAL A 223 -1.42 16.75 -3.69
CA VAL A 223 -0.04 17.02 -3.28
C VAL A 223 0.96 16.32 -4.22
N ASP A 224 0.72 15.04 -4.55
CA ASP A 224 1.56 14.30 -5.50
C ASP A 224 1.58 14.97 -6.89
N ASP A 225 0.42 15.43 -7.38
CA ASP A 225 0.31 16.10 -8.68
C ASP A 225 0.98 17.49 -8.68
N ALA A 226 1.02 18.17 -7.52
CA ALA A 226 1.69 19.45 -7.34
C ALA A 226 3.21 19.32 -7.08
N ASN A 227 3.71 18.10 -6.84
CA ASN A 227 5.10 17.82 -6.49
C ASN A 227 5.82 17.24 -7.71
N THR A 228 6.46 18.11 -8.48
CA THR A 228 7.06 17.77 -9.78
C THR A 228 8.55 17.45 -9.70
N SER A 229 9.19 17.71 -8.56
CA SER A 229 10.63 17.52 -8.33
C SER A 229 11.07 16.06 -8.52
N ASP A 230 10.24 15.07 -8.15
CA ASP A 230 10.54 13.66 -8.35
C ASP A 230 10.63 13.29 -9.82
N GLU A 231 9.68 13.73 -10.66
CA GLU A 231 9.64 13.41 -12.09
C GLU A 231 10.75 14.13 -12.88
N ILE A 232 10.95 15.43 -12.62
CA ILE A 232 12.00 16.23 -13.23
C ILE A 232 13.37 15.73 -12.76
N GLY A 233 13.53 15.46 -11.47
CA GLY A 233 14.75 14.90 -10.91
C GLY A 233 15.10 13.53 -11.48
N ASP A 234 14.13 12.65 -11.62
CA ASP A 234 14.29 11.35 -12.28
C ASP A 234 14.69 11.48 -13.76
N ALA A 235 14.13 12.44 -14.48
CA ALA A 235 14.47 12.68 -15.87
C ALA A 235 15.91 13.19 -16.02
N LEU A 236 16.33 14.18 -15.22
CA LEU A 236 17.70 14.70 -15.19
C LEU A 236 18.72 13.66 -14.73
N SER A 237 18.36 12.79 -13.77
CA SER A 237 19.23 11.72 -13.27
C SER A 237 19.57 10.67 -14.33
N LYS A 238 18.81 10.59 -15.42
CA LYS A 238 19.07 9.71 -16.57
C LYS A 238 20.06 10.32 -17.58
N SER A 239 20.41 11.59 -17.42
CA SER A 239 21.40 12.24 -18.30
C SER A 239 22.74 11.50 -18.25
N GLU A 240 23.44 11.45 -19.38
CA GLU A 240 24.81 10.94 -19.46
C GLU A 240 25.80 11.93 -18.83
N ASP A 241 25.40 13.19 -18.68
CA ASP A 241 26.23 14.24 -18.03
C ASP A 241 26.21 14.08 -16.52
N PRO A 242 27.36 13.84 -15.89
CA PRO A 242 27.43 13.63 -14.45
C PRO A 242 26.99 14.84 -13.61
N LEU A 243 27.12 16.07 -14.14
CA LEU A 243 26.71 17.28 -13.43
C LEU A 243 25.19 17.42 -13.44
N LEU A 244 24.56 17.16 -14.58
CA LEU A 244 23.08 17.14 -14.67
C LEU A 244 22.46 16.00 -13.89
N LYS A 245 23.15 14.85 -13.86
CA LYS A 245 22.73 13.73 -13.02
C LYS A 245 22.73 14.10 -11.54
N GLU A 246 23.80 14.74 -11.05
CA GLU A 246 23.86 15.20 -9.65
C GLU A 246 22.80 16.27 -9.36
N LEU A 247 22.54 17.17 -10.30
CA LEU A 247 21.45 18.15 -10.19
C LEU A 247 20.09 17.44 -10.09
N GLY A 248 19.85 16.44 -10.92
CA GLY A 248 18.63 15.65 -10.88
C GLY A 248 18.43 14.91 -9.56
N GLU A 249 19.49 14.26 -9.04
CA GLU A 249 19.45 13.59 -7.75
C GLU A 249 19.20 14.57 -6.58
N ALA A 250 19.72 15.79 -6.68
CA ALA A 250 19.52 16.85 -5.69
C ALA A 250 18.08 17.39 -5.71
N ILE A 251 17.54 17.64 -6.90
CA ILE A 251 16.15 18.08 -7.12
C ILE A 251 15.19 17.00 -6.58
N LYS A 252 15.36 15.74 -6.98
CA LYS A 252 14.56 14.63 -6.51
C LYS A 252 14.56 14.48 -4.98
N ALA A 253 15.68 14.79 -4.34
CA ALA A 253 15.79 14.76 -2.88
C ALA A 253 15.15 15.99 -2.20
N GLY A 254 14.67 16.98 -2.94
CA GLY A 254 14.22 18.27 -2.42
C GLY A 254 15.30 19.00 -1.62
N ASP A 255 16.60 18.71 -1.89
CA ASP A 255 17.75 19.22 -1.13
C ASP A 255 18.32 20.47 -1.81
N LYS A 256 17.85 21.63 -1.37
CA LYS A 256 18.22 22.94 -1.88
C LYS A 256 19.73 23.20 -1.84
N ASP A 257 20.42 22.80 -0.79
CA ASP A 257 21.86 23.01 -0.65
C ASP A 257 22.64 22.14 -1.65
N ARG A 258 22.19 20.92 -1.91
CA ARG A 258 22.76 20.07 -2.96
C ARG A 258 22.47 20.62 -4.35
N VAL A 259 21.26 21.12 -4.60
CA VAL A 259 20.94 21.81 -5.89
C VAL A 259 21.87 22.98 -6.13
N TYR A 260 22.08 23.83 -5.15
CA TYR A 260 23.01 24.95 -5.25
C TYR A 260 24.43 24.47 -5.55
N SER A 261 24.89 23.45 -4.85
CA SER A 261 26.21 22.85 -5.08
C SER A 261 26.37 22.28 -6.48
N ALA A 262 25.32 21.63 -7.01
CA ALA A 262 25.30 21.06 -8.36
C ALA A 262 25.33 22.15 -9.43
N LEU A 263 24.58 23.25 -9.27
CA LEU A 263 24.61 24.41 -10.16
C LEU A 263 25.96 25.13 -10.11
N ASP A 264 26.59 25.26 -8.92
CA ASP A 264 27.95 25.76 -8.79
C ASP A 264 28.97 24.89 -9.54
N ALA A 265 28.83 23.55 -9.44
CA ALA A 265 29.71 22.64 -10.15
C ALA A 265 29.56 22.73 -11.69
N ILE A 266 28.34 22.99 -12.18
CA ILE A 266 28.09 23.28 -13.60
C ILE A 266 28.83 24.55 -13.99
N TYR A 267 28.64 25.65 -13.24
CA TYR A 267 29.36 26.91 -13.49
C TYR A 267 30.88 26.73 -13.48
N GLU A 268 31.42 26.09 -12.43
CA GLU A 268 32.86 25.86 -12.32
C GLU A 268 33.44 25.02 -13.48
N SER A 269 32.67 24.07 -13.99
CA SER A 269 33.06 23.28 -15.15
C SER A 269 33.12 24.13 -16.41
N LEU A 270 32.11 24.97 -16.63
CA LEU A 270 32.03 25.90 -17.77
C LEU A 270 33.09 26.98 -17.70
N ALA A 271 33.40 27.54 -16.53
CA ALA A 271 34.36 28.57 -16.31
C ALA A 271 35.84 28.20 -16.70
N LYS A 272 36.12 26.86 -16.78
CA LYS A 272 37.42 26.33 -17.22
C LYS A 272 37.58 26.31 -18.74
N LEU A 273 36.50 26.52 -19.48
CA LEU A 273 36.46 26.47 -20.94
C LEU A 273 36.55 27.89 -21.53
N SER A 274 36.84 28.00 -22.83
CA SER A 274 36.86 29.25 -23.57
C SER A 274 36.43 29.07 -25.02
N GLY A 275 36.11 30.15 -25.69
CA GLY A 275 35.80 30.20 -27.10
C GLY A 275 34.70 29.24 -27.51
N ASN A 276 34.87 28.65 -28.67
CA ASN A 276 33.89 27.71 -29.22
C ASN A 276 33.68 26.44 -28.36
N THR A 277 34.70 26.06 -27.54
CA THR A 277 34.56 24.91 -26.65
C THR A 277 33.54 25.20 -25.53
N LEU A 278 33.59 26.42 -24.97
CA LEU A 278 32.60 26.87 -24.00
C LEU A 278 31.21 26.96 -24.63
N ALA A 279 31.08 27.58 -25.80
CA ALA A 279 29.79 27.69 -26.50
C ALA A 279 29.15 26.33 -26.82
N ASN A 280 29.95 25.35 -27.26
CA ASN A 280 29.44 24.01 -27.54
C ASN A 280 28.97 23.28 -26.27
N ARG A 281 29.72 23.46 -25.17
CA ARG A 281 29.36 22.85 -23.89
C ARG A 281 28.09 23.43 -23.30
N LEU A 282 27.84 24.73 -23.46
CA LEU A 282 26.58 25.38 -23.09
C LEU A 282 25.39 24.78 -23.85
N ASP A 283 25.52 24.63 -25.18
CA ASP A 283 24.48 24.01 -25.99
C ASP A 283 24.22 22.55 -25.60
N GLU A 284 25.26 21.77 -25.28
CA GLU A 284 25.14 20.40 -24.85
C GLU A 284 24.33 20.32 -23.54
N ILE A 285 24.64 21.10 -22.52
CA ILE A 285 23.94 21.16 -21.26
C ILE A 285 22.48 21.60 -21.47
N ALA A 286 22.26 22.68 -22.23
CA ALA A 286 20.92 23.17 -22.54
C ALA A 286 20.05 22.09 -23.23
N ASN A 287 20.61 21.39 -24.22
CA ASN A 287 19.90 20.33 -24.92
C ASN A 287 19.56 19.11 -24.01
N GLU A 288 20.46 18.78 -23.07
CA GLU A 288 20.20 17.70 -22.11
C GLU A 288 19.11 18.10 -21.10
N ILE A 289 19.11 19.35 -20.59
CA ILE A 289 18.05 19.86 -19.73
C ILE A 289 16.71 19.80 -20.46
N GLU A 290 16.61 20.34 -21.69
CA GLU A 290 15.35 20.29 -22.44
C GLU A 290 14.89 18.87 -22.76
N ARG A 291 15.80 17.95 -23.05
CA ARG A 291 15.47 16.55 -23.24
C ARG A 291 14.86 15.97 -21.96
N ALA A 292 15.48 16.24 -20.80
CA ALA A 292 14.96 15.78 -19.51
C ALA A 292 13.57 16.37 -19.22
N LEU A 293 13.38 17.68 -19.48
CA LEU A 293 12.07 18.32 -19.31
C LEU A 293 11.00 17.77 -20.25
N ALA A 294 11.37 17.40 -21.47
CA ALA A 294 10.45 16.73 -22.40
C ALA A 294 10.10 15.29 -21.94
N ASP A 295 11.06 14.59 -21.35
CA ASP A 295 10.87 13.23 -20.86
C ASP A 295 10.08 13.16 -19.53
N SER A 296 10.11 14.21 -18.71
CA SER A 296 9.40 14.30 -17.44
C SER A 296 7.87 14.37 -17.60
N LYS A 297 7.37 14.81 -18.75
CA LYS A 297 5.94 15.00 -19.06
C LYS A 297 5.24 16.05 -18.19
N ILE A 298 5.95 16.81 -17.40
CA ILE A 298 5.40 17.91 -16.62
C ILE A 298 4.90 19.00 -17.57
N PRO A 299 3.70 19.58 -17.35
CA PRO A 299 3.14 20.60 -18.22
C PRO A 299 3.96 21.91 -18.20
N GLU A 300 3.81 22.73 -19.23
CA GLU A 300 4.32 24.12 -19.23
C GLU A 300 3.55 24.93 -18.18
N GLY A 301 4.27 25.83 -17.49
CA GLY A 301 3.73 26.65 -16.41
C GLY A 301 3.98 26.08 -15.01
N ASP A 302 4.65 24.94 -14.90
CA ASP A 302 5.20 24.46 -13.66
C ASP A 302 6.48 25.26 -13.30
N ASP A 303 6.58 25.73 -12.07
CA ASP A 303 7.63 26.66 -11.65
C ASP A 303 9.03 26.05 -11.72
N LEU A 304 9.19 24.79 -11.30
CA LEU A 304 10.46 24.09 -11.36
C LEU A 304 10.90 23.81 -12.80
N ARG A 305 9.95 23.33 -13.62
CA ARG A 305 10.19 23.12 -15.05
C ARG A 305 10.56 24.42 -15.76
N ASP A 306 9.81 25.49 -15.53
CA ASP A 306 10.01 26.79 -16.17
C ASP A 306 11.36 27.41 -15.77
N SER A 307 11.78 27.22 -14.51
CA SER A 307 13.09 27.66 -14.02
C SER A 307 14.25 26.96 -14.73
N LEU A 308 14.14 25.64 -14.91
CA LEU A 308 15.15 24.86 -15.64
C LEU A 308 15.12 25.14 -17.15
N GLN A 309 13.95 25.38 -17.74
CA GLN A 309 13.83 25.82 -19.12
C GLN A 309 14.51 27.18 -19.35
N LYS A 310 14.28 28.16 -18.48
CA LYS A 310 14.97 29.45 -18.53
C LYS A 310 16.50 29.31 -18.46
N LEU A 311 16.99 28.43 -17.59
CA LEU A 311 18.43 28.15 -17.52
C LEU A 311 18.96 27.63 -18.86
N ALA A 312 18.28 26.69 -19.47
CA ALA A 312 18.64 26.12 -20.77
C ALA A 312 18.63 27.20 -21.87
N ASP A 313 17.58 28.03 -21.91
CA ASP A 313 17.45 29.11 -22.88
C ASP A 313 18.58 30.16 -22.71
N ARG A 314 18.90 30.54 -21.48
CA ARG A 314 20.01 31.46 -21.17
C ARG A 314 21.34 30.89 -21.61
N PHE A 315 21.60 29.60 -21.39
CA PHE A 315 22.83 28.95 -21.87
C PHE A 315 22.95 29.00 -23.40
N ARG A 316 21.86 28.83 -24.14
CA ARG A 316 21.86 28.97 -25.61
C ARG A 316 22.09 30.41 -26.05
N GLU A 317 21.46 31.39 -25.42
CA GLU A 317 21.66 32.79 -25.70
C GLU A 317 23.15 33.20 -25.52
N ILE A 318 23.73 32.74 -24.39
CA ILE A 318 25.16 33.00 -24.10
C ILE A 318 26.08 32.34 -25.13
N ALA A 319 25.79 31.07 -25.50
CA ALA A 319 26.54 30.35 -26.51
C ALA A 319 26.48 31.04 -27.87
N ALA A 320 25.31 31.52 -28.28
CA ALA A 320 25.11 32.27 -29.51
C ALA A 320 25.86 33.62 -29.49
N ALA A 321 25.76 34.38 -28.40
CA ALA A 321 26.45 35.67 -28.21
C ALA A 321 27.98 35.51 -28.26
N LEU A 322 28.52 34.46 -27.60
CA LEU A 322 29.95 34.13 -27.63
C LEU A 322 30.42 33.83 -29.06
N ARG A 323 29.73 33.00 -29.80
CA ARG A 323 30.07 32.69 -31.23
C ARG A 323 30.03 33.94 -32.09
N GLN A 324 28.99 34.77 -31.96
CA GLN A 324 28.87 36.02 -32.70
C GLN A 324 29.98 36.97 -32.35
N GLY A 325 30.39 37.11 -31.07
CA GLY A 325 31.51 37.90 -30.65
C GLY A 325 32.83 37.49 -31.31
N LEU A 326 33.11 36.18 -31.32
CA LEU A 326 34.29 35.60 -31.95
C LEU A 326 34.28 35.77 -33.48
N GLU A 327 33.14 35.57 -34.16
CA GLU A 327 32.98 35.83 -35.60
C GLU A 327 33.20 37.29 -35.97
N ASN A 328 32.80 38.21 -35.10
CA ASN A 328 33.03 39.66 -35.28
C ASN A 328 34.46 40.09 -34.95
N GLY A 329 35.33 39.15 -34.58
CA GLY A 329 36.77 39.43 -34.35
C GLY A 329 37.09 39.94 -32.94
N LYS A 330 36.19 39.70 -31.94
CA LYS A 330 36.48 39.97 -30.54
C LYS A 330 37.57 39.02 -30.04
N ASP A 331 38.42 39.50 -29.15
CA ASP A 331 39.41 38.63 -28.49
C ASP A 331 38.72 37.46 -27.75
N GLU A 332 39.26 36.26 -27.92
CA GLU A 332 38.64 35.03 -27.35
C GLU A 332 38.57 35.10 -25.82
N THR A 333 39.59 35.69 -25.18
CA THR A 333 39.62 35.81 -23.72
C THR A 333 38.53 36.76 -23.25
N GLU A 334 38.44 37.96 -23.87
CA GLU A 334 37.43 38.97 -23.54
C GLU A 334 36.01 38.46 -23.79
N ALA A 335 35.76 37.81 -24.93
CA ALA A 335 34.45 37.22 -25.23
C ALA A 335 34.08 36.08 -24.26
N SER A 336 35.06 35.26 -23.86
CA SER A 336 34.84 34.16 -22.92
C SER A 336 34.60 34.67 -21.48
N ASP A 337 35.30 35.73 -21.07
CA ASP A 337 35.14 36.29 -19.72
C ASP A 337 33.77 36.97 -19.55
N GLU A 338 33.24 37.66 -20.58
CA GLU A 338 31.85 38.15 -20.59
C GLU A 338 30.86 36.98 -20.50
N ALA A 339 31.03 35.93 -21.33
CA ALA A 339 30.17 34.76 -21.28
C ALA A 339 30.18 34.07 -19.90
N LYS A 340 31.32 34.02 -19.21
CA LYS A 340 31.43 33.46 -17.85
C LYS A 340 30.67 34.28 -16.81
N GLU A 341 30.66 35.61 -16.94
CA GLU A 341 29.85 36.49 -16.09
C GLU A 341 28.36 36.22 -16.31
N ASP A 342 27.91 36.16 -17.57
CA ASP A 342 26.54 35.85 -17.92
C ASP A 342 26.11 34.42 -17.46
N ILE A 343 27.00 33.43 -17.55
CA ILE A 343 26.76 32.05 -17.03
C ILE A 343 26.58 32.09 -15.51
N LYS A 344 27.42 32.85 -14.80
CA LYS A 344 27.30 32.99 -13.36
C LYS A 344 25.95 33.56 -12.97
N ASP A 345 25.55 34.65 -13.63
CA ASP A 345 24.25 35.28 -13.37
C ASP A 345 23.12 34.32 -13.67
N ALA A 346 23.16 33.59 -14.80
CA ALA A 346 22.15 32.59 -15.16
C ALA A 346 22.04 31.43 -14.13
N THR A 347 23.20 30.98 -13.60
CA THR A 347 23.21 29.90 -12.57
C THR A 347 22.75 30.43 -11.21
N ASP A 348 23.07 31.67 -10.86
CA ASP A 348 22.62 32.28 -9.60
C ASP A 348 21.10 32.58 -9.64
N ASP A 349 20.54 33.00 -10.78
CA ASP A 349 19.10 33.12 -10.99
C ASP A 349 18.41 31.75 -10.88
N ALA A 350 18.97 30.72 -11.54
CA ALA A 350 18.44 29.37 -11.47
C ALA A 350 18.44 28.78 -10.04
N LYS A 351 19.50 29.05 -9.24
CA LYS A 351 19.54 28.64 -7.83
C LYS A 351 18.35 29.22 -7.07
N LYS A 352 18.09 30.51 -7.28
CA LYS A 352 16.97 31.17 -6.61
C LYS A 352 15.65 30.57 -7.04
N GLU A 353 15.39 30.55 -8.36
CA GLU A 353 14.11 30.11 -8.90
C GLU A 353 13.81 28.62 -8.57
N VAL A 354 14.77 27.70 -8.79
CA VAL A 354 14.66 26.29 -8.42
C VAL A 354 14.52 26.13 -6.89
N GLY A 355 15.27 26.91 -6.12
CA GLY A 355 15.15 26.89 -4.68
C GLY A 355 13.79 27.35 -4.17
N ASP A 356 13.21 28.37 -4.78
CA ASP A 356 11.89 28.88 -4.44
C ASP A 356 10.80 27.87 -4.82
N ALA A 357 10.92 27.20 -5.98
CA ALA A 357 10.01 26.11 -6.39
C ALA A 357 10.04 24.93 -5.42
N LEU A 358 11.23 24.45 -5.01
CA LEU A 358 11.35 23.38 -4.02
C LEU A 358 10.84 23.76 -2.63
N ASP A 359 10.96 25.02 -2.22
CA ASP A 359 10.37 25.50 -0.98
C ASP A 359 8.84 25.51 -1.08
N GLN A 360 8.29 25.88 -2.24
CA GLN A 360 6.85 25.89 -2.50
C GLN A 360 6.26 24.45 -2.46
N GLU A 361 6.92 23.47 -3.09
CA GLU A 361 6.51 22.07 -3.00
C GLU A 361 6.44 21.58 -1.54
N LYS A 362 7.41 21.96 -0.71
CA LYS A 362 7.39 21.63 0.73
C LYS A 362 6.22 22.28 1.49
N GLU A 363 5.86 23.50 1.12
CA GLU A 363 4.69 24.15 1.72
C GLU A 363 3.39 23.49 1.25
N ASN A 364 3.31 23.02 0.00
CA ASN A 364 2.19 22.23 -0.52
C ASN A 364 2.07 20.89 0.25
N GLU A 365 3.18 20.17 0.48
CA GLU A 365 3.20 18.95 1.29
C GLU A 365 2.69 19.20 2.73
N LYS A 366 3.18 20.24 3.38
CA LYS A 366 2.76 20.59 4.73
C LYS A 366 1.27 20.91 4.81
N ALA A 367 0.75 21.66 3.83
CA ALA A 367 -0.68 21.97 3.77
C ALA A 367 -1.53 20.69 3.62
N GLY A 368 -1.10 19.78 2.75
CA GLY A 368 -1.75 18.48 2.58
C GLY A 368 -1.68 17.63 3.83
N GLU A 369 -0.52 17.54 4.51
CA GLU A 369 -0.37 16.81 5.76
C GLU A 369 -1.27 17.41 6.86
N GLN A 370 -1.30 18.73 6.99
CA GLN A 370 -2.15 19.41 7.97
C GLN A 370 -3.62 19.13 7.70
N ALA A 371 -4.08 19.26 6.46
CA ALA A 371 -5.46 18.98 6.08
C ALA A 371 -5.85 17.50 6.37
N LYS A 372 -4.95 16.55 6.08
CA LYS A 372 -5.17 15.13 6.43
C LYS A 372 -5.23 14.90 7.93
N ASP A 373 -4.40 15.58 8.71
CA ASP A 373 -4.41 15.50 10.17
C ASP A 373 -5.70 16.10 10.74
N ASP A 374 -6.17 17.22 10.20
CA ASP A 374 -7.43 17.85 10.60
C ASP A 374 -8.61 16.90 10.30
N LEU A 375 -8.68 16.33 9.10
CA LEU A 375 -9.68 15.31 8.75
C LEU A 375 -9.60 14.07 9.66
N GLU A 376 -8.39 13.58 9.99
CA GLU A 376 -8.23 12.44 10.90
C GLU A 376 -8.68 12.75 12.33
N ASN A 377 -8.43 13.98 12.80
CA ASN A 377 -8.88 14.42 14.13
C ASN A 377 -10.41 14.50 14.22
N MET A 378 -11.09 14.76 13.12
CA MET A 378 -12.56 14.74 13.05
C MET A 378 -13.15 13.34 13.30
N LYS A 379 -12.37 12.25 13.08
CA LYS A 379 -12.81 10.89 13.44
C LYS A 379 -12.95 10.66 14.93
N ASP A 380 -12.21 11.38 15.77
CA ASP A 380 -12.28 11.24 17.23
C ASP A 380 -12.38 12.62 17.93
N PRO A 381 -13.59 13.14 18.11
CA PRO A 381 -13.82 14.45 18.76
C PRO A 381 -13.31 14.52 20.21
N ASN A 382 -12.89 13.39 20.79
CA ASN A 382 -12.24 13.36 22.11
C ASN A 382 -10.70 13.40 22.03
N LYS A 383 -10.13 13.31 20.86
CA LYS A 383 -8.70 13.46 20.63
C LYS A 383 -8.37 14.95 20.65
N LYS A 384 -8.14 15.48 21.87
CA LYS A 384 -7.71 16.87 22.03
C LYS A 384 -6.43 17.07 21.25
N ASP A 385 -6.44 18.09 20.40
CA ASP A 385 -5.24 18.61 19.73
C ASP A 385 -4.11 18.76 20.76
N PRO A 386 -2.95 18.13 20.59
CA PRO A 386 -1.83 18.29 21.49
C PRO A 386 -1.28 19.73 21.55
N ASN A 387 -1.64 20.59 20.59
CA ASN A 387 -1.23 22.00 20.50
C ASN A 387 -2.35 23.00 20.81
N GLY A 388 -3.55 22.54 21.09
CA GLY A 388 -4.68 23.42 21.43
C GLY A 388 -4.47 24.16 22.75
N GLU A 389 -4.16 25.43 22.69
CA GLU A 389 -4.30 26.33 23.83
C GLU A 389 -5.75 26.25 24.34
N LYS A 390 -5.93 25.91 25.61
CA LYS A 390 -7.22 25.96 26.28
C LYS A 390 -7.77 27.37 26.14
N GLU A 391 -8.78 27.58 25.28
CA GLU A 391 -9.65 28.73 25.50
C GLU A 391 -10.18 28.69 26.96
N PRO A 392 -10.08 29.79 27.70
CA PRO A 392 -10.64 29.83 29.04
C PRO A 392 -12.14 29.70 28.91
N GLY A 393 -12.65 28.55 29.35
CA GLY A 393 -14.07 28.23 29.36
C GLY A 393 -14.86 29.44 29.89
N LYS A 394 -15.89 29.85 29.16
CA LYS A 394 -16.96 30.68 29.66
C LYS A 394 -17.57 29.96 30.85
N ASP A 395 -17.10 30.32 32.03
CA ASP A 395 -17.74 29.92 33.26
C ASP A 395 -19.20 30.38 33.23
N GLY A 396 -20.07 29.40 33.31
CA GLY A 396 -21.50 29.61 33.36
C GLY A 396 -21.88 30.65 34.41
N GLU A 397 -22.70 31.61 34.02
CA GLU A 397 -23.44 32.49 34.89
C GLU A 397 -24.11 31.66 35.99
N GLN A 398 -23.53 31.67 37.19
CA GLN A 398 -24.23 31.30 38.39
C GLN A 398 -25.02 32.54 38.85
N ASP A 399 -26.32 32.39 38.78
CA ASP A 399 -27.35 33.27 39.31
C ASP A 399 -27.10 33.56 40.78
N PRO A 400 -26.94 34.84 41.25
CA PRO A 400 -26.74 35.15 42.62
C PRO A 400 -28.08 35.46 43.29
N THR A 401 -28.81 34.44 43.76
CA THR A 401 -29.88 34.64 44.74
C THR A 401 -29.67 33.72 45.92
N GLY A 402 -29.19 34.31 47.02
CA GLY A 402 -29.03 33.63 48.29
C GLY A 402 -28.49 34.59 49.33
N ASP A 403 -29.43 35.46 49.87
CA ASP A 403 -29.22 36.24 51.06
C ASP A 403 -28.82 35.33 52.23
N GLU A 404 -27.67 35.56 52.84
CA GLU A 404 -27.42 35.24 54.26
C GLU A 404 -26.55 36.30 54.89
N GLU A 405 -27.13 36.85 55.96
CA GLU A 405 -26.63 37.93 56.82
C GLU A 405 -25.31 37.57 57.53
N PRO A 406 -24.47 38.59 57.88
CA PRO A 406 -23.25 38.37 58.62
C PRO A 406 -23.53 38.34 60.11
N LYS A 407 -23.10 37.33 60.85
CA LYS A 407 -22.97 37.35 62.30
C LYS A 407 -21.62 37.92 62.73
N PRO A 408 -21.61 38.83 63.74
CA PRO A 408 -20.40 39.44 64.24
C PRO A 408 -19.80 38.65 65.41
N GLY A 409 -18.51 38.78 65.60
CA GLY A 409 -17.82 38.63 66.87
C GLY A 409 -17.05 37.37 67.11
N ASP A 410 -15.73 37.46 67.16
CA ASP A 410 -15.04 37.53 68.47
C ASP A 410 -13.56 37.90 68.25
N GLU A 411 -13.24 38.95 69.01
CA GLU A 411 -11.88 39.37 69.36
C GLU A 411 -11.22 38.32 70.25
N ASN A 412 -9.93 38.17 70.13
CA ASN A 412 -8.91 38.24 71.18
C ASN A 412 -7.67 37.50 70.82
N GLN A 413 -6.62 38.23 70.73
CA GLN A 413 -5.55 38.45 71.73
C GLN A 413 -4.45 37.40 71.75
N ASP A 414 -3.34 37.97 71.46
CA ASP A 414 -2.08 38.02 72.24
C ASP A 414 -0.99 36.93 71.98
N GLU A 415 0.14 37.55 71.68
CA GLU A 415 1.48 37.38 72.29
C GLU A 415 2.17 36.00 72.21
N GLN A 416 3.17 35.92 71.55
CA GLN A 416 4.64 35.98 71.89
C GLN A 416 5.50 35.55 70.70
#